data_236f2a7ec0e8cb1fc45ec731abb2046b
#
_entry.id   236f2a7ec0e8cb1fc45ec731abb2046b
#
_cell.length_a   1.000
_cell.length_b   1.000
_cell.length_c   1.000
_cell.angle_alpha   90.00
_cell.angle_beta   90.00
_cell.angle_gamma   90.00
#
_symmetry.space_group_name_H-M   'P 1'
#
loop_
_entity.id
_entity.type
_entity.pdbx_description
1 polymer ?
#
loop_
_entity_poly.entity_id
_entity_poly.type
_entity_poly.pdbx_seq_one_letter_code
_entity_poly.pdbx_strand_id
1 'polypeptide(L)'
;MKKIKILIPVYNDWESLNKLLNEINFVIEKFDHIEFHCIVINDASTISCPEIKMPPKIKSLEIIDMEKNQGHARCIAFGIRHLSQREDFDYLILMDGDGEDRPEEIKLLVEKAFTHKNTSIVAKRIKRSEGVFFKTLYELHKLLTLIFTGKKVNFGNYSCLTRKDIKNLANQKSLWSSFSGSVKFHISQLETINSIRGSRYFGPSKMSFLNLIIHSLAIIAVFKRAVFFRSILLVFILFFLNKNSCLPYDGSFLILSSIILGIFNLTVFLISLRENEKQLVNSKNNVLGSKTYTQ
;
A
#
# COMPACT_ATOMS: atom_id res chain seq x y z
N MET A 1 -3.85 23.03 -17.13
CA MET A 1 -2.65 22.51 -16.48
C MET A 1 -3.05 21.32 -15.64
N LYS A 2 -2.32 20.19 -15.65
CA LYS A 2 -2.65 19.01 -14.85
C LYS A 2 -2.17 19.21 -13.41
N LYS A 3 -2.97 18.71 -12.45
CA LYS A 3 -2.63 18.81 -11.03
C LYS A 3 -2.44 17.41 -10.43
N ILE A 4 -1.29 17.21 -9.82
CA ILE A 4 -0.92 15.94 -9.16
C ILE A 4 -0.71 16.20 -7.68
N LYS A 5 -1.39 15.42 -6.85
CA LYS A 5 -1.13 15.39 -5.40
C LYS A 5 -0.20 14.24 -5.06
N ILE A 6 0.71 14.46 -4.13
CA ILE A 6 1.62 13.43 -3.60
C ILE A 6 1.26 13.24 -2.13
N LEU A 7 0.78 12.04 -1.79
CA LEU A 7 0.39 11.65 -0.43
C LEU A 7 1.53 10.90 0.23
N ILE A 8 1.97 11.39 1.38
CA ILE A 8 3.13 10.87 2.11
C ILE A 8 2.75 10.65 3.57
N PRO A 9 2.62 9.40 4.04
CA PRO A 9 2.46 9.10 5.47
C PRO A 9 3.81 9.24 6.20
N VAL A 10 3.78 9.84 7.40
CA VAL A 10 4.97 10.05 8.22
C VAL A 10 4.70 9.72 9.68
N TYR A 11 5.67 9.08 10.34
CA TYR A 11 5.68 8.86 11.78
C TYR A 11 7.11 8.95 12.33
N ASN A 12 7.40 10.00 13.11
CA ASN A 12 8.72 10.21 13.73
C ASN A 12 9.89 10.14 12.72
N ASP A 13 9.70 10.63 11.49
CA ASP A 13 10.69 10.53 10.41
C ASP A 13 10.77 11.84 9.60
N TRP A 14 10.85 12.97 10.31
CA TRP A 14 10.85 14.31 9.72
C TRP A 14 12.08 14.59 8.87
N GLU A 15 13.24 14.02 9.27
CA GLU A 15 14.48 14.18 8.52
C GLU A 15 14.38 13.51 7.14
N SER A 16 13.84 12.29 7.10
CA SER A 16 13.57 11.61 5.83
C SER A 16 12.56 12.38 4.97
N LEU A 17 11.49 12.90 5.57
CA LEU A 17 10.51 13.70 4.86
C LEU A 17 11.15 14.95 4.24
N ASN A 18 11.96 15.69 5.00
CA ASN A 18 12.59 16.91 4.49
C ASN A 18 13.52 16.61 3.30
N LYS A 19 14.30 15.54 3.40
CA LYS A 19 15.13 15.07 2.28
C LYS A 19 14.28 14.66 1.08
N LEU A 20 13.21 13.90 1.31
CA LEU A 20 12.29 13.46 0.26
C LEU A 20 11.66 14.63 -0.49
N LEU A 21 11.17 15.65 0.23
CA LEU A 21 10.56 16.83 -0.39
C LEU A 21 11.56 17.59 -1.29
N ASN A 22 12.83 17.67 -0.89
CA ASN A 22 13.88 18.27 -1.72
C ASN A 22 14.18 17.44 -2.97
N GLU A 23 14.22 16.11 -2.86
CA GLU A 23 14.43 15.23 -4.02
C GLU A 23 13.22 15.24 -4.96
N ILE A 24 11.98 15.25 -4.43
CA ILE A 24 10.76 15.47 -5.23
C ILE A 24 10.88 16.78 -6.00
N ASN A 25 11.24 17.88 -5.34
CA ASN A 25 11.39 19.18 -5.96
C ASN A 25 12.34 19.15 -7.18
N PHE A 26 13.48 18.48 -7.03
CA PHE A 26 14.47 18.34 -8.11
C PHE A 26 13.90 17.53 -9.30
N VAL A 27 13.14 16.48 -9.02
CA VAL A 27 12.55 15.64 -10.07
C VAL A 27 11.42 16.35 -10.81
N ILE A 28 10.55 17.06 -10.08
CA ILE A 28 9.39 17.75 -10.66
C ILE A 28 9.75 19.03 -11.41
N GLU A 29 10.95 19.55 -11.24
CA GLU A 29 11.45 20.71 -11.97
C GLU A 29 11.39 20.54 -13.49
N LYS A 30 11.41 19.28 -13.96
CA LYS A 30 11.36 18.92 -15.38
C LYS A 30 9.95 18.93 -15.98
N PHE A 31 8.92 19.25 -15.19
CA PHE A 31 7.52 19.23 -15.62
C PHE A 31 6.91 20.63 -15.67
N ASP A 32 7.05 21.32 -16.79
CA ASP A 32 6.61 22.72 -16.94
C ASP A 32 5.08 22.93 -16.98
N HIS A 33 4.31 21.85 -17.23
CA HIS A 33 2.85 21.92 -17.42
C HIS A 33 2.05 21.13 -16.35
N ILE A 34 2.69 20.80 -15.22
CA ILE A 34 2.09 20.05 -14.14
C ILE A 34 2.31 20.77 -12.82
N GLU A 35 1.24 20.96 -12.06
CA GLU A 35 1.33 21.45 -10.69
C GLU A 35 1.41 20.28 -9.73
N PHE A 36 2.38 20.31 -8.82
CA PHE A 36 2.55 19.30 -7.79
C PHE A 36 2.25 19.88 -6.40
N HIS A 37 1.42 19.15 -5.65
CA HIS A 37 1.02 19.49 -4.30
C HIS A 37 1.34 18.30 -3.38
N CYS A 38 2.03 18.52 -2.27
CA CYS A 38 2.33 17.49 -1.30
C CYS A 38 1.33 17.51 -0.14
N ILE A 39 0.87 16.34 0.27
CA ILE A 39 0.00 16.15 1.42
C ILE A 39 0.67 15.12 2.31
N VAL A 40 1.07 15.56 3.49
CA VAL A 40 1.72 14.75 4.50
C VAL A 40 0.69 14.39 5.57
N ILE A 41 0.55 13.10 5.86
CA ILE A 41 -0.26 12.65 7.00
C ILE A 41 0.69 12.27 8.11
N ASN A 42 0.72 13.08 9.15
CA ASN A 42 1.48 12.82 10.36
C ASN A 42 0.66 11.90 11.27
N ASP A 43 1.09 10.66 11.42
CA ASP A 43 0.42 9.62 12.21
C ASP A 43 0.68 9.77 13.72
N ALA A 44 0.40 10.96 14.25
CA ALA A 44 0.62 11.34 15.65
C ALA A 44 2.08 11.13 16.09
N SER A 45 3.02 11.73 15.36
CA SER A 45 4.44 11.73 15.75
C SER A 45 4.64 12.30 17.14
N THR A 46 5.45 11.64 17.95
CA THR A 46 5.86 12.11 19.30
C THR A 46 7.01 13.12 19.22
N ILE A 47 7.71 13.15 18.08
CA ILE A 47 8.74 14.14 17.78
C ILE A 47 8.06 15.31 17.08
N SER A 48 8.25 16.51 17.59
CA SER A 48 7.70 17.73 17.00
C SER A 48 8.14 17.91 15.54
N CYS A 49 7.22 18.34 14.69
CA CYS A 49 7.53 18.70 13.33
C CYS A 49 8.51 19.90 13.33
N PRO A 50 9.70 19.78 12.73
CA PRO A 50 10.60 20.92 12.59
C PRO A 50 10.00 21.95 11.64
N GLU A 51 10.60 23.13 11.59
CA GLU A 51 10.27 24.10 10.55
C GLU A 51 10.65 23.52 9.18
N ILE A 52 9.66 23.33 8.32
CA ILE A 52 9.88 22.81 6.97
C ILE A 52 9.95 23.97 6.00
N LYS A 53 11.12 24.14 5.38
CA LYS A 53 11.27 25.07 4.28
C LYS A 53 10.66 24.47 3.01
N MET A 54 9.56 25.05 2.54
CA MET A 54 8.86 24.54 1.35
C MET A 54 9.74 24.65 0.10
N PRO A 55 9.96 23.54 -0.63
CA PRO A 55 10.75 23.59 -1.87
C PRO A 55 10.04 24.34 -3.00
N PRO A 56 10.78 25.10 -3.85
CA PRO A 56 10.20 26.12 -4.75
C PRO A 56 9.37 25.57 -5.92
N LYS A 57 9.41 24.29 -6.25
CA LYS A 57 8.59 23.70 -7.33
C LYS A 57 7.33 23.04 -6.81
N ILE A 58 7.23 22.80 -5.50
CA ILE A 58 6.02 22.28 -4.86
C ILE A 58 5.08 23.47 -4.63
N LYS A 59 3.89 23.44 -5.23
CA LYS A 59 2.93 24.56 -5.17
C LYS A 59 2.28 24.72 -3.80
N SER A 60 2.03 23.62 -3.11
CA SER A 60 1.58 23.63 -1.72
C SER A 60 2.02 22.38 -0.98
N LEU A 61 2.27 22.54 0.30
CA LEU A 61 2.53 21.46 1.25
C LEU A 61 1.49 21.55 2.36
N GLU A 62 0.65 20.54 2.48
CA GLU A 62 -0.32 20.41 3.55
C GLU A 62 0.14 19.30 4.51
N ILE A 63 0.26 19.61 5.80
CA ILE A 63 0.58 18.64 6.85
C ILE A 63 -0.67 18.48 7.71
N ILE A 64 -1.21 17.27 7.75
CA ILE A 64 -2.38 16.92 8.56
C ILE A 64 -1.91 16.09 9.73
N ASP A 65 -2.11 16.63 10.94
CA ASP A 65 -1.74 15.99 12.20
C ASP A 65 -2.88 15.11 12.69
N MET A 66 -2.64 13.81 12.86
CA MET A 66 -3.59 12.88 13.44
C MET A 66 -3.50 12.92 14.97
N GLU A 67 -4.64 12.77 15.64
CA GLU A 67 -4.72 12.75 17.11
C GLU A 67 -4.03 11.53 17.72
N LYS A 68 -4.15 10.37 17.04
CA LYS A 68 -3.64 9.07 17.52
C LYS A 68 -2.94 8.34 16.41
N ASN A 69 -1.84 7.65 16.75
CA ASN A 69 -1.17 6.74 15.84
C ASN A 69 -2.11 5.58 15.49
N GLN A 70 -2.43 5.47 14.23
CA GLN A 70 -3.30 4.43 13.68
C GLN A 70 -2.51 3.36 12.93
N GLY A 71 -1.27 3.66 12.59
CA GLY A 71 -0.37 2.85 11.79
C GLY A 71 -0.48 3.15 10.29
N HIS A 72 0.59 2.87 9.60
CA HIS A 72 0.85 3.25 8.21
C HIS A 72 -0.31 2.98 7.24
N ALA A 73 -0.90 1.77 7.25
CA ALA A 73 -2.00 1.44 6.34
C ALA A 73 -3.25 2.32 6.54
N ARG A 74 -3.56 2.66 7.79
CA ARG A 74 -4.71 3.50 8.13
C ARG A 74 -4.45 4.97 7.85
N CYS A 75 -3.22 5.40 7.98
CA CYS A 75 -2.75 6.72 7.58
C CYS A 75 -2.97 6.94 6.07
N ILE A 76 -2.59 5.96 5.24
CA ILE A 76 -2.86 5.95 3.81
C ILE A 76 -4.37 5.96 3.54
N ALA A 77 -5.12 5.11 4.23
CA ALA A 77 -6.58 5.00 4.04
C ALA A 77 -7.29 6.32 4.36
N PHE A 78 -6.89 6.99 5.45
CA PHE A 78 -7.37 8.33 5.79
C PHE A 78 -7.04 9.32 4.65
N GLY A 79 -5.78 9.39 4.22
CA GLY A 79 -5.34 10.31 3.17
C GLY A 79 -6.12 10.13 1.86
N ILE A 80 -6.34 8.89 1.41
CA ILE A 80 -7.15 8.58 0.22
C ILE A 80 -8.59 9.04 0.42
N ARG A 81 -9.20 8.75 1.59
CA ARG A 81 -10.56 9.17 1.88
C ARG A 81 -10.70 10.69 1.96
N HIS A 82 -9.77 11.37 2.61
CA HIS A 82 -9.72 12.83 2.69
C HIS A 82 -9.65 13.45 1.29
N LEU A 83 -8.78 12.93 0.42
CA LEU A 83 -8.60 13.40 -0.94
C LEU A 83 -9.76 13.04 -1.87
N SER A 84 -10.49 11.96 -1.60
CA SER A 84 -11.64 11.56 -2.43
C SER A 84 -12.76 12.60 -2.47
N GLN A 85 -12.81 13.48 -1.47
CA GLN A 85 -13.78 14.57 -1.36
C GLN A 85 -13.34 15.85 -2.09
N ARG A 86 -12.09 15.90 -2.58
CA ARG A 86 -11.52 17.03 -3.31
C ARG A 86 -11.61 16.82 -4.82
N GLU A 87 -11.83 17.91 -5.55
CA GLU A 87 -11.92 17.88 -7.02
C GLU A 87 -10.80 18.64 -7.71
N ASP A 88 -9.87 19.20 -6.94
CA ASP A 88 -8.81 20.11 -7.36
C ASP A 88 -7.54 19.41 -7.86
N PHE A 89 -7.62 18.13 -8.29
CA PHE A 89 -6.48 17.38 -8.83
C PHE A 89 -6.94 16.30 -9.83
N ASP A 90 -6.01 15.84 -10.68
CA ASP A 90 -6.24 14.80 -11.69
C ASP A 90 -5.74 13.42 -11.24
N TYR A 91 -4.56 13.38 -10.61
CA TYR A 91 -3.89 12.14 -10.17
C TYR A 91 -3.36 12.28 -8.75
N LEU A 92 -3.27 11.16 -8.07
CA LEU A 92 -2.63 11.03 -6.76
C LEU A 92 -1.44 10.08 -6.86
N ILE A 93 -0.26 10.57 -6.52
CA ILE A 93 0.89 9.71 -6.26
C ILE A 93 0.90 9.41 -4.76
N LEU A 94 0.95 8.12 -4.42
CA LEU A 94 1.18 7.66 -3.06
C LEU A 94 2.59 7.11 -2.98
N MET A 95 3.37 7.56 -2.01
CA MET A 95 4.73 7.09 -1.75
C MET A 95 5.07 7.13 -0.27
N ASP A 96 5.98 6.25 0.14
CA ASP A 96 6.49 6.19 1.51
C ASP A 96 7.48 7.35 1.77
N GLY A 97 7.50 7.88 3.01
CA GLY A 97 8.27 9.07 3.38
C GLY A 97 9.76 8.84 3.64
N ASP A 98 10.26 7.62 3.47
CA ASP A 98 11.57 7.18 3.95
C ASP A 98 12.66 7.02 2.86
N GLY A 99 12.31 7.28 1.59
CA GLY A 99 13.19 7.19 0.44
C GLY A 99 13.26 5.81 -0.21
N GLU A 100 12.60 4.79 0.35
CA GLU A 100 12.54 3.48 -0.28
C GLU A 100 11.72 3.48 -1.59
N ASP A 101 10.69 4.34 -1.68
CA ASP A 101 10.02 4.68 -2.92
C ASP A 101 10.77 5.88 -3.56
N ARG A 102 11.46 5.62 -4.64
CA ARG A 102 12.44 6.54 -5.23
C ARG A 102 11.78 7.71 -5.96
N PRO A 103 12.07 8.98 -5.60
CA PRO A 103 11.49 10.15 -6.27
C PRO A 103 11.75 10.20 -7.78
N GLU A 104 12.88 9.69 -8.26
CA GLU A 104 13.22 9.67 -9.69
C GLU A 104 12.22 8.88 -10.53
N GLU A 105 11.52 7.91 -9.91
CA GLU A 105 10.52 7.09 -10.57
C GLU A 105 9.16 7.80 -10.70
N ILE A 106 8.97 8.98 -10.06
CA ILE A 106 7.80 9.84 -10.28
C ILE A 106 7.63 10.12 -11.78
N LYS A 107 8.75 10.36 -12.48
CA LYS A 107 8.73 10.59 -13.92
C LYS A 107 8.06 9.43 -14.66
N LEU A 108 8.45 8.19 -14.36
CA LEU A 108 7.91 7.00 -15.01
C LEU A 108 6.42 6.80 -14.71
N LEU A 109 6.00 7.08 -13.47
CA LEU A 109 4.59 7.02 -13.07
C LEU A 109 3.74 8.04 -13.84
N VAL A 110 4.20 9.28 -13.91
CA VAL A 110 3.48 10.39 -14.57
C VAL A 110 3.40 10.17 -16.08
N GLU A 111 4.51 9.84 -16.74
CA GLU A 111 4.55 9.57 -18.17
C GLU A 111 3.62 8.41 -18.54
N LYS A 112 3.66 7.32 -17.76
CA LYS A 112 2.79 6.17 -17.97
C LYS A 112 1.30 6.53 -17.75
N ALA A 113 0.99 7.31 -16.71
CA ALA A 113 -0.38 7.74 -16.44
C ALA A 113 -0.95 8.64 -17.53
N PHE A 114 -0.11 9.44 -18.19
CA PHE A 114 -0.55 10.32 -19.27
C PHE A 114 -0.72 9.57 -20.60
N THR A 115 0.11 8.57 -20.86
CA THR A 115 -0.03 7.71 -22.04
C THR A 115 -1.24 6.76 -21.93
N HIS A 116 -1.51 6.25 -20.72
CA HIS A 116 -2.63 5.34 -20.45
C HIS A 116 -3.74 6.10 -19.69
N LYS A 117 -4.38 7.03 -20.36
CA LYS A 117 -5.44 7.88 -19.78
C LYS A 117 -6.49 7.03 -19.03
N ASN A 118 -6.93 7.54 -17.88
CA ASN A 118 -7.93 6.89 -17.01
C ASN A 118 -7.51 5.53 -16.42
N THR A 119 -6.22 5.20 -16.44
CA THR A 119 -5.68 3.98 -15.84
C THR A 119 -4.76 4.32 -14.69
N SER A 120 -4.94 3.65 -13.56
CA SER A 120 -4.04 3.77 -12.42
C SER A 120 -2.77 2.95 -12.62
N ILE A 121 -1.64 3.48 -12.19
CA ILE A 121 -0.31 2.89 -12.37
C ILE A 121 0.24 2.46 -11.01
N VAL A 122 0.79 1.25 -10.92
CA VAL A 122 1.47 0.77 -9.70
C VAL A 122 2.92 0.42 -9.98
N ALA A 123 3.79 0.68 -9.01
CA ALA A 123 5.21 0.40 -9.11
C ALA A 123 5.50 -1.06 -8.72
N LYS A 124 5.75 -1.90 -9.72
CA LYS A 124 6.12 -3.31 -9.54
C LYS A 124 7.58 -3.41 -9.11
N ARG A 125 7.81 -3.93 -7.91
CA ARG A 125 9.17 -4.11 -7.37
C ARG A 125 9.89 -5.25 -8.09
N ILE A 126 10.90 -4.91 -8.90
CA ILE A 126 11.70 -5.88 -9.67
C ILE A 126 13.04 -6.21 -9.00
N LYS A 127 13.56 -5.31 -8.15
CA LYS A 127 14.82 -5.51 -7.42
C LYS A 127 14.65 -5.08 -5.97
N ARG A 128 15.21 -5.87 -5.05
CA ARG A 128 15.21 -5.60 -3.62
C ARG A 128 16.65 -5.58 -3.09
N SER A 129 16.94 -4.63 -2.25
CA SER A 129 18.23 -4.48 -1.56
C SER A 129 18.37 -5.39 -0.33
N GLU A 130 17.27 -6.01 0.11
CA GLU A 130 17.20 -6.80 1.34
C GLU A 130 17.95 -8.14 1.22
N GLY A 131 18.36 -8.70 2.36
CA GLY A 131 19.07 -9.98 2.44
C GLY A 131 18.28 -11.18 1.92
N VAL A 132 18.96 -12.31 1.71
CA VAL A 132 18.40 -13.55 1.12
C VAL A 132 17.16 -14.04 1.87
N PHE A 133 17.16 -13.98 3.21
CA PHE A 133 16.04 -14.40 4.05
C PHE A 133 14.74 -13.64 3.71
N PHE A 134 14.79 -12.31 3.64
CA PHE A 134 13.61 -11.50 3.31
C PHE A 134 13.16 -11.68 1.85
N LYS A 135 14.10 -11.93 0.92
CA LYS A 135 13.75 -12.28 -0.46
C LYS A 135 12.96 -13.58 -0.53
N THR A 136 13.41 -14.62 0.20
CA THR A 136 12.71 -15.93 0.25
C THR A 136 11.31 -15.78 0.85
N LEU A 137 11.15 -15.06 1.97
CA LEU A 137 9.84 -14.80 2.56
C LEU A 137 8.91 -14.05 1.61
N TYR A 138 9.44 -13.12 0.84
CA TYR A 138 8.63 -12.40 -0.13
C TYR A 138 8.19 -13.28 -1.31
N GLU A 139 9.07 -14.14 -1.84
CA GLU A 139 8.69 -15.10 -2.88
C GLU A 139 7.63 -16.07 -2.36
N LEU A 140 7.81 -16.58 -1.12
CA LEU A 140 6.81 -17.41 -0.46
C LEU A 140 5.47 -16.66 -0.31
N HIS A 141 5.49 -15.41 0.14
CA HIS A 141 4.28 -14.59 0.22
C HIS A 141 3.58 -14.43 -1.14
N LYS A 142 4.33 -14.17 -2.22
CA LYS A 142 3.76 -14.07 -3.57
C LYS A 142 3.13 -15.38 -4.02
N LEU A 143 3.82 -16.50 -3.75
CA LEU A 143 3.32 -17.84 -4.08
C LEU A 143 2.02 -18.15 -3.32
N LEU A 144 2.00 -17.95 -2.01
CA LEU A 144 0.80 -18.13 -1.17
C LEU A 144 -0.35 -17.22 -1.64
N THR A 145 -0.04 -15.94 -1.94
CA THR A 145 -1.05 -15.02 -2.46
C THR A 145 -1.63 -15.52 -3.78
N LEU A 146 -0.78 -16.01 -4.70
CA LEU A 146 -1.25 -16.56 -5.98
C LEU A 146 -2.11 -17.83 -5.79
N ILE A 147 -1.65 -18.78 -4.98
CA ILE A 147 -2.37 -20.04 -4.74
C ILE A 147 -3.73 -19.77 -4.13
N PHE A 148 -3.79 -18.99 -3.05
CA PHE A 148 -5.01 -18.81 -2.27
C PHE A 148 -5.95 -17.75 -2.82
N THR A 149 -5.43 -16.72 -3.50
CA THR A 149 -6.28 -15.64 -4.04
C THR A 149 -6.49 -15.69 -5.55
N GLY A 150 -5.63 -16.41 -6.28
CA GLY A 150 -5.59 -16.39 -7.75
C GLY A 150 -5.08 -15.09 -8.34
N LYS A 151 -4.52 -14.20 -7.51
CA LYS A 151 -4.07 -12.87 -7.93
C LYS A 151 -2.57 -12.70 -7.63
N LYS A 152 -1.86 -12.07 -8.57
CA LYS A 152 -0.47 -11.63 -8.34
C LYS A 152 -0.49 -10.22 -7.75
N VAL A 153 -0.03 -10.07 -6.50
CA VAL A 153 0.20 -8.77 -5.86
C VAL A 153 1.71 -8.62 -5.70
N ASN A 154 2.33 -7.81 -6.54
CA ASN A 154 3.78 -7.64 -6.63
C ASN A 154 4.21 -6.17 -6.55
N PHE A 155 3.35 -5.34 -5.98
CA PHE A 155 3.58 -3.92 -5.73
C PHE A 155 3.25 -3.58 -4.27
N GLY A 156 3.80 -2.49 -3.78
CA GLY A 156 3.54 -1.93 -2.45
C GLY A 156 2.56 -0.77 -2.50
N ASN A 157 2.97 0.36 -1.89
CA ASN A 157 2.14 1.57 -1.84
C ASN A 157 2.43 2.49 -3.03
N TYR A 158 3.65 2.47 -3.57
CA TYR A 158 4.08 3.38 -4.62
C TYR A 158 3.22 3.24 -5.88
N SER A 159 2.47 4.26 -6.19
CA SER A 159 1.46 4.23 -7.25
C SER A 159 1.05 5.64 -7.68
N CYS A 160 0.50 5.75 -8.89
CA CYS A 160 -0.17 6.93 -9.41
C CYS A 160 -1.62 6.56 -9.74
N LEU A 161 -2.55 7.03 -8.92
CA LEU A 161 -3.96 6.68 -9.01
C LEU A 161 -4.76 7.78 -9.70
N THR A 162 -5.75 7.38 -10.51
CA THR A 162 -6.73 8.30 -11.06
C THR A 162 -7.70 8.78 -9.98
N ARG A 163 -8.26 9.98 -10.13
CA ARG A 163 -9.30 10.48 -9.21
C ARG A 163 -10.52 9.56 -9.13
N LYS A 164 -10.89 8.92 -10.24
CA LYS A 164 -11.96 7.93 -10.27
C LYS A 164 -11.69 6.76 -9.33
N ASP A 165 -10.49 6.19 -9.41
CA ASP A 165 -10.10 5.04 -8.59
C ASP A 165 -9.95 5.41 -7.11
N ILE A 166 -9.50 6.63 -6.81
CA ILE A 166 -9.47 7.17 -5.45
C ILE A 166 -10.89 7.25 -4.86
N LYS A 167 -11.86 7.79 -5.61
CA LYS A 167 -13.27 7.84 -5.18
C LYS A 167 -13.85 6.43 -4.95
N ASN A 168 -13.48 5.45 -5.79
CA ASN A 168 -13.87 4.06 -5.60
C ASN A 168 -13.25 3.47 -4.31
N LEU A 169 -11.93 3.56 -4.17
CA LEU A 169 -11.20 3.00 -3.02
C LEU A 169 -11.63 3.61 -1.67
N ALA A 170 -11.93 4.91 -1.64
CA ALA A 170 -12.31 5.63 -0.44
C ALA A 170 -13.55 5.06 0.27
N ASN A 171 -14.38 4.31 -0.44
CA ASN A 171 -15.59 3.67 0.09
C ASN A 171 -15.42 2.18 0.41
N GLN A 172 -14.20 1.65 0.24
CA GLN A 172 -13.93 0.22 0.45
C GLN A 172 -13.35 -0.04 1.83
N LYS A 173 -14.06 -0.80 2.66
CA LYS A 173 -13.61 -1.13 4.04
C LYS A 173 -12.26 -1.84 4.08
N SER A 174 -11.89 -2.58 3.04
CA SER A 174 -10.61 -3.25 2.90
C SER A 174 -9.43 -2.27 2.84
N LEU A 175 -9.66 -1.03 2.40
CA LEU A 175 -8.66 0.03 2.37
C LEU A 175 -8.10 0.31 3.77
N TRP A 176 -8.93 0.20 4.81
CA TRP A 176 -8.53 0.38 6.21
C TRP A 176 -7.52 -0.66 6.71
N SER A 177 -7.49 -1.83 6.06
CA SER A 177 -6.58 -2.93 6.40
C SER A 177 -5.37 -3.03 5.48
N SER A 178 -5.57 -2.84 4.17
CA SER A 178 -4.50 -3.02 3.18
C SER A 178 -4.75 -2.21 1.91
N PHE A 179 -3.85 -1.27 1.62
CA PHE A 179 -3.89 -0.48 0.38
C PHE A 179 -3.68 -1.36 -0.85
N SER A 180 -2.55 -2.07 -0.94
CA SER A 180 -2.22 -2.86 -2.14
C SER A 180 -3.21 -4.00 -2.40
N GLY A 181 -3.72 -4.63 -1.34
CA GLY A 181 -4.80 -5.60 -1.43
C GLY A 181 -6.08 -4.98 -2.01
N SER A 182 -6.49 -3.81 -1.51
CA SER A 182 -7.69 -3.10 -1.97
C SER A 182 -7.56 -2.61 -3.40
N VAL A 183 -6.42 -2.04 -3.77
CA VAL A 183 -6.13 -1.63 -5.16
C VAL A 183 -6.29 -2.83 -6.08
N LYS A 184 -5.66 -3.98 -5.76
CA LYS A 184 -5.72 -5.18 -6.60
C LYS A 184 -7.11 -5.79 -6.67
N PHE A 185 -7.94 -5.63 -5.64
CA PHE A 185 -9.29 -6.19 -5.58
C PHE A 185 -10.32 -5.32 -6.30
N HIS A 186 -10.24 -3.98 -6.12
CA HIS A 186 -11.30 -3.06 -6.55
C HIS A 186 -11.00 -2.32 -7.86
N ILE A 187 -9.73 -2.28 -8.30
CA ILE A 187 -9.37 -1.62 -9.56
C ILE A 187 -9.09 -2.70 -10.61
N SER A 188 -9.91 -2.71 -11.65
CA SER A 188 -9.83 -3.72 -12.71
C SER A 188 -8.71 -3.45 -13.72
N GLN A 189 -8.48 -2.18 -14.03
CA GLN A 189 -7.47 -1.75 -15.00
C GLN A 189 -6.30 -1.11 -14.26
N LEU A 190 -5.20 -1.86 -14.17
CA LEU A 190 -3.94 -1.43 -13.56
C LEU A 190 -2.81 -1.64 -14.54
N GLU A 191 -2.08 -0.59 -14.80
CA GLU A 191 -0.80 -0.66 -15.49
C GLU A 191 0.36 -0.65 -14.49
N THR A 192 1.53 -1.08 -14.94
CA THR A 192 2.70 -1.19 -14.06
C THR A 192 3.90 -0.50 -14.65
N ILE A 193 4.71 0.12 -13.79
CA ILE A 193 6.10 0.42 -14.07
C ILE A 193 7.01 -0.57 -13.33
N ASN A 194 8.20 -0.80 -13.84
CA ASN A 194 9.23 -1.51 -13.10
C ASN A 194 9.90 -0.54 -12.11
N SER A 195 9.95 -0.92 -10.85
CA SER A 195 10.50 -0.09 -9.77
C SER A 195 11.64 -0.83 -9.06
N ILE A 196 12.66 -0.07 -8.68
CA ILE A 196 13.77 -0.53 -7.86
C ILE A 196 13.60 0.07 -6.47
N ARG A 197 13.45 -0.78 -5.44
CA ARG A 197 13.37 -0.28 -4.07
C ARG A 197 14.69 0.39 -3.68
N GLY A 198 14.59 1.65 -3.26
CA GLY A 198 15.69 2.42 -2.70
C GLY A 198 16.09 1.92 -1.30
N SER A 199 17.12 2.53 -0.76
CA SER A 199 17.48 2.39 0.66
C SER A 199 16.83 3.52 1.45
N ARG A 200 16.51 3.25 2.72
CA ARG A 200 16.05 4.29 3.63
C ARG A 200 17.11 5.39 3.74
N TYR A 201 16.63 6.63 3.87
CA TYR A 201 17.53 7.76 4.05
C TYR A 201 18.21 7.72 5.40
N PHE A 202 17.44 7.47 6.48
CA PHE A 202 17.93 7.51 7.85
C PHE A 202 17.36 6.37 8.69
N GLY A 203 18.18 5.82 9.55
CA GLY A 203 17.82 4.82 10.56
C GLY A 203 17.33 3.48 10.01
N PRO A 204 17.10 2.51 10.89
CA PRO A 204 16.57 1.19 10.53
C PRO A 204 15.06 1.24 10.27
N SER A 205 14.53 0.19 9.60
CA SER A 205 13.11 0.00 9.46
C SER A 205 12.40 -0.07 10.82
N LYS A 206 11.32 0.69 10.98
CA LYS A 206 10.48 0.67 12.20
C LYS A 206 9.46 -0.46 12.22
N MET A 207 9.37 -1.25 11.14
CA MET A 207 8.45 -2.37 11.03
C MET A 207 9.04 -3.63 11.66
N SER A 208 8.41 -4.15 12.71
CA SER A 208 8.77 -5.43 13.30
C SER A 208 8.44 -6.61 12.36
N PHE A 209 9.12 -7.74 12.55
CA PHE A 209 8.87 -8.95 11.77
C PHE A 209 7.40 -9.42 11.87
N LEU A 210 6.82 -9.38 13.07
CA LEU A 210 5.42 -9.73 13.26
C LEU A 210 4.47 -8.80 12.47
N ASN A 211 4.74 -7.50 12.48
CA ASN A 211 3.95 -6.54 11.70
C ASN A 211 4.09 -6.77 10.19
N LEU A 212 5.25 -7.24 9.71
CA LEU A 212 5.44 -7.63 8.33
C LEU A 212 4.56 -8.83 7.94
N ILE A 213 4.48 -9.86 8.81
CA ILE A 213 3.60 -11.02 8.62
C ILE A 213 2.13 -10.56 8.60
N ILE A 214 1.72 -9.77 9.57
CA ILE A 214 0.35 -9.24 9.64
C ILE A 214 0.01 -8.42 8.38
N HIS A 215 0.92 -7.58 7.93
CA HIS A 215 0.75 -6.82 6.68
C HIS A 215 0.59 -7.74 5.47
N SER A 216 1.41 -8.78 5.36
CA SER A 216 1.32 -9.78 4.29
C SER A 216 -0.01 -10.54 4.31
N LEU A 217 -0.46 -10.96 5.48
CA LEU A 217 -1.76 -11.61 5.66
C LEU A 217 -2.93 -10.65 5.41
N ALA A 218 -2.80 -9.37 5.73
CA ALA A 218 -3.82 -8.38 5.45
C ALA A 218 -4.07 -8.21 3.94
N ILE A 219 -3.04 -8.33 3.10
CA ILE A 219 -3.21 -8.36 1.64
C ILE A 219 -4.07 -9.56 1.22
N ILE A 220 -3.76 -10.75 1.74
CA ILE A 220 -4.48 -12.00 1.44
C ILE A 220 -5.92 -11.92 1.97
N ALA A 221 -6.13 -11.33 3.15
CA ALA A 221 -7.43 -11.23 3.81
C ALA A 221 -8.47 -10.42 3.04
N VAL A 222 -8.05 -9.47 2.21
CA VAL A 222 -8.96 -8.77 1.29
C VAL A 222 -9.66 -9.76 0.35
N PHE A 223 -9.02 -10.88 0.02
CA PHE A 223 -9.53 -11.93 -0.85
C PHE A 223 -10.12 -13.13 -0.09
N LYS A 224 -10.53 -12.97 1.17
CA LYS A 224 -10.97 -14.05 2.08
C LYS A 224 -11.96 -15.04 1.48
N ARG A 225 -12.91 -14.58 0.62
CA ARG A 225 -13.83 -15.49 -0.07
C ARG A 225 -13.09 -16.43 -1.03
N ALA A 226 -12.17 -15.88 -1.83
CA ALA A 226 -11.37 -16.69 -2.75
C ALA A 226 -10.46 -17.67 -1.98
N VAL A 227 -9.86 -17.21 -0.87
CA VAL A 227 -9.05 -18.06 0.03
C VAL A 227 -9.88 -19.26 0.52
N PHE A 228 -11.06 -19.01 1.03
CA PHE A 228 -11.95 -20.06 1.55
C PHE A 228 -12.29 -21.10 0.47
N PHE A 229 -12.82 -20.68 -0.68
CA PHE A 229 -13.19 -21.61 -1.75
C PHE A 229 -12.00 -22.37 -2.33
N ARG A 230 -10.84 -21.72 -2.49
CA ARG A 230 -9.63 -22.40 -2.95
C ARG A 230 -9.05 -23.37 -1.94
N SER A 231 -9.17 -23.09 -0.65
CA SER A 231 -8.77 -24.04 0.40
C SER A 231 -9.65 -25.28 0.38
N ILE A 232 -10.95 -25.13 0.21
CA ILE A 232 -11.87 -26.27 0.05
C ILE A 232 -11.46 -27.08 -1.18
N LEU A 233 -11.24 -26.43 -2.31
CA LEU A 233 -10.81 -27.10 -3.55
C LEU A 233 -9.50 -27.88 -3.34
N LEU A 234 -8.54 -27.31 -2.63
CA LEU A 234 -7.29 -28.00 -2.29
C LEU A 234 -7.52 -29.25 -1.45
N VAL A 235 -8.41 -29.19 -0.44
CA VAL A 235 -8.78 -30.37 0.36
C VAL A 235 -9.40 -31.44 -0.53
N PHE A 236 -10.30 -31.09 -1.44
CA PHE A 236 -10.89 -32.04 -2.39
C PHE A 236 -9.83 -32.65 -3.32
N ILE A 237 -8.90 -31.88 -3.83
CA ILE A 237 -7.80 -32.40 -4.66
C ILE A 237 -6.94 -33.38 -3.87
N LEU A 238 -6.55 -33.04 -2.64
CA LEU A 238 -5.76 -33.90 -1.77
C LEU A 238 -6.52 -35.20 -1.45
N PHE A 239 -7.82 -35.13 -1.17
CA PHE A 239 -8.68 -36.31 -0.94
C PHE A 239 -8.72 -37.20 -2.17
N PHE A 240 -8.94 -36.65 -3.37
CA PHE A 240 -8.97 -37.42 -4.62
C PHE A 240 -7.64 -38.08 -4.92
N LEU A 241 -6.51 -37.38 -4.74
CA LEU A 241 -5.17 -37.93 -4.94
C LEU A 241 -4.86 -39.05 -3.93
N ASN A 242 -5.28 -38.92 -2.68
CA ASN A 242 -5.11 -39.93 -1.67
C ASN A 242 -5.94 -41.20 -2.00
N LYS A 243 -7.22 -41.03 -2.39
CA LYS A 243 -8.11 -42.13 -2.76
C LYS A 243 -7.59 -42.95 -3.95
N ASN A 244 -6.92 -42.29 -4.91
CA ASN A 244 -6.36 -42.98 -6.10
C ASN A 244 -4.92 -43.45 -5.91
N SER A 245 -4.44 -43.55 -4.66
CA SER A 245 -3.07 -43.96 -4.33
C SER A 245 -1.96 -43.20 -5.06
N CYS A 246 -2.26 -41.96 -5.53
CA CYS A 246 -1.29 -41.08 -6.13
C CYS A 246 -0.33 -40.44 -5.11
N LEU A 247 -0.68 -40.53 -3.83
CA LEU A 247 0.14 -40.06 -2.72
C LEU A 247 0.54 -41.25 -1.85
N PRO A 248 1.81 -41.39 -1.46
CA PRO A 248 2.31 -42.46 -0.63
C PRO A 248 1.94 -42.30 0.87
N TYR A 249 0.98 -41.45 1.18
CA TYR A 249 0.63 -41.05 2.54
C TYR A 249 -0.69 -41.67 2.97
N ASP A 250 -0.76 -42.04 4.22
CA ASP A 250 -1.98 -42.50 4.87
C ASP A 250 -2.99 -41.35 5.13
N GLY A 251 -4.15 -41.69 5.72
CA GLY A 251 -5.18 -40.69 6.03
C GLY A 251 -4.72 -39.59 6.98
N SER A 252 -3.63 -39.78 7.74
CA SER A 252 -3.11 -38.79 8.69
C SER A 252 -2.59 -37.53 7.98
N PHE A 253 -1.97 -37.69 6.82
CA PHE A 253 -1.53 -36.55 5.99
C PHE A 253 -2.70 -35.69 5.54
N LEU A 254 -3.80 -36.28 5.12
CA LEU A 254 -5.01 -35.56 4.70
C LEU A 254 -5.62 -34.76 5.87
N ILE A 255 -5.71 -35.42 7.04
CA ILE A 255 -6.22 -34.77 8.26
C ILE A 255 -5.34 -33.59 8.65
N LEU A 256 -4.02 -33.78 8.72
CA LEU A 256 -3.07 -32.73 9.08
C LEU A 256 -3.14 -31.53 8.09
N SER A 257 -3.17 -31.83 6.80
CA SER A 257 -3.29 -30.78 5.76
C SER A 257 -4.60 -30.00 5.89
N SER A 258 -5.70 -30.66 6.19
CA SER A 258 -7.01 -30.04 6.40
C SER A 258 -7.02 -29.16 7.65
N ILE A 259 -6.38 -29.58 8.73
CA ILE A 259 -6.22 -28.78 9.96
C ILE A 259 -5.38 -27.52 9.66
N ILE A 260 -4.26 -27.66 8.97
CA ILE A 260 -3.39 -26.52 8.60
C ILE A 260 -4.17 -25.52 7.75
N LEU A 261 -4.91 -25.97 6.73
CA LEU A 261 -5.74 -25.10 5.91
C LEU A 261 -6.88 -24.45 6.71
N GLY A 262 -7.46 -25.18 7.68
CA GLY A 262 -8.46 -24.63 8.60
C GLY A 262 -7.90 -23.51 9.47
N ILE A 263 -6.72 -23.71 10.08
CA ILE A 263 -6.03 -22.71 10.89
C ILE A 263 -5.67 -21.50 10.02
N PHE A 264 -5.18 -21.72 8.80
CA PHE A 264 -4.86 -20.62 7.86
C PHE A 264 -6.10 -19.78 7.52
N ASN A 265 -7.24 -20.45 7.19
CA ASN A 265 -8.50 -19.74 6.91
C ASN A 265 -9.01 -18.95 8.12
N LEU A 266 -8.93 -19.53 9.32
CA LEU A 266 -9.28 -18.85 10.56
C LEU A 266 -8.40 -17.60 10.77
N THR A 267 -7.09 -17.74 10.56
CA THR A 267 -6.15 -16.61 10.68
C THR A 267 -6.48 -15.50 9.66
N VAL A 268 -6.72 -15.85 8.40
CA VAL A 268 -7.13 -14.90 7.35
C VAL A 268 -8.44 -14.23 7.71
N PHE A 269 -9.41 -14.98 8.24
CA PHE A 269 -10.68 -14.42 8.70
C PHE A 269 -10.48 -13.42 9.85
N LEU A 270 -9.73 -13.78 10.89
CA LEU A 270 -9.43 -12.90 12.03
C LEU A 270 -8.71 -11.61 11.57
N ILE A 271 -7.75 -11.73 10.66
CA ILE A 271 -7.08 -10.56 10.06
C ILE A 271 -8.09 -9.70 9.27
N SER A 272 -9.05 -10.33 8.59
CA SER A 272 -10.06 -9.60 7.83
C SER A 272 -11.01 -8.78 8.70
N LEU A 273 -11.13 -9.06 9.99
CA LEU A 273 -11.91 -8.24 10.94
C LEU A 273 -11.30 -6.84 11.15
N ARG A 274 -10.06 -6.64 10.74
CA ARG A 274 -9.42 -5.31 10.70
C ARG A 274 -10.02 -4.40 9.63
N GLU A 275 -10.71 -4.95 8.63
CA GLU A 275 -11.49 -4.16 7.67
C GLU A 275 -12.65 -3.50 8.41
N ASN A 276 -12.66 -2.18 8.45
CA ASN A 276 -13.64 -1.46 9.25
C ASN A 276 -14.12 -0.19 8.53
N GLU A 277 -15.33 -0.27 7.99
CA GLU A 277 -15.95 0.85 7.28
C GLU A 277 -16.24 2.04 8.20
N LYS A 278 -16.75 1.78 9.41
CA LYS A 278 -17.06 2.85 10.37
C LYS A 278 -15.79 3.62 10.76
N GLN A 279 -14.70 2.92 11.04
CA GLN A 279 -13.43 3.57 11.37
C GLN A 279 -12.87 4.33 10.16
N LEU A 280 -12.97 3.79 8.94
CA LEU A 280 -12.57 4.49 7.72
C LEU A 280 -13.37 5.77 7.52
N VAL A 281 -14.69 5.70 7.67
CA VAL A 281 -15.58 6.88 7.53
C VAL A 281 -15.31 7.91 8.61
N ASN A 282 -15.14 7.47 9.86
CA ASN A 282 -14.92 8.33 11.02
C ASN A 282 -13.45 8.75 11.18
N SER A 283 -12.55 8.33 10.31
CA SER A 283 -11.12 8.67 10.41
C SER A 283 -10.86 10.18 10.40
N LYS A 284 -11.75 10.96 9.76
CA LYS A 284 -11.71 12.43 9.79
C LYS A 284 -11.82 13.03 11.21
N ASN A 285 -12.46 12.31 12.13
CA ASN A 285 -12.61 12.76 13.52
C ASN A 285 -11.32 12.56 14.34
N ASN A 286 -10.32 11.89 13.77
CA ASN A 286 -9.00 11.70 14.37
C ASN A 286 -7.99 12.74 13.88
N VAL A 287 -8.43 13.84 13.30
CA VAL A 287 -7.57 14.96 12.89
C VAL A 287 -7.46 15.96 14.04
N LEU A 288 -6.25 16.22 14.49
CA LEU A 288 -5.94 17.22 15.50
C LEU A 288 -5.88 18.62 14.87
N GLY A 289 -5.32 18.74 13.70
CA GLY A 289 -5.16 19.99 12.98
C GLY A 289 -4.47 19.82 11.63
N SER A 290 -4.37 20.90 10.88
CA SER A 290 -3.59 20.93 9.65
C SER A 290 -2.87 22.26 9.48
N LYS A 291 -1.70 22.21 8.85
CA LYS A 291 -0.90 23.38 8.46
C LYS A 291 -0.69 23.35 6.95
N THR A 292 -0.91 24.46 6.29
CA THR A 292 -0.73 24.58 4.84
C THR A 292 0.30 25.65 4.54
N TYR A 293 1.28 25.29 3.74
CA TYR A 293 2.29 26.17 3.18
C TYR A 293 2.01 26.35 1.69
N THR A 294 1.96 27.58 1.21
CA THR A 294 1.75 27.92 -0.21
C THR A 294 2.86 28.82 -0.69
N GLN A 295 3.16 28.75 -1.99
CA GLN A 295 4.02 29.74 -2.66
C GLN A 295 3.25 31.00 -2.98
#